data_39cb8d7d550f81fac7bd762531644774
#
_entry.id   39cb8d7d550f81fac7bd762531644774
#
_cell.length_a   1.000
_cell.length_b   1.000
_cell.length_c   1.000
_cell.angle_alpha   90.00
_cell.angle_beta   90.00
_cell.angle_gamma   90.00
#
_symmetry.space_group_name_H-M   'P 1'
#
loop_
_entity.id
_entity.type
_entity.pdbx_description
1 polymer ?
#
loop_
_entity_poly.entity_id
_entity_poly.type
_entity_poly.pdbx_seq_one_letter_code
_entity_poly.pdbx_strand_id
1 'polypeptide(L)'
;IDASSGITTGISAGDRATTIISAIQPQSDHTFINRPGHIFPLIAHSGGVLYRAGHTEAGCDLAALAEASPASVICEILNDDGSMARLPDLLKFSKKHEIKIGTIADLIEYRSKKEKLIKRISEERVNTEFGMMQLIVYSDLLSKNTHLAFVKGEIEKCFVIYGR
;
A
#
# COMPACT_ATOMS: atom_id res chain seq x y z
N ILE A 1 10.85 14.98 12.62
CA ILE A 1 12.16 14.36 12.88
C ILE A 1 13.25 15.03 12.06
N ASP A 2 14.49 14.96 12.57
CA ASP A 2 15.71 15.28 11.82
C ASP A 2 16.76 14.19 12.06
N ALA A 3 17.71 14.03 11.14
CA ALA A 3 18.85 13.12 11.37
C ALA A 3 19.67 13.59 12.60
N SER A 4 20.21 12.65 13.35
CA SER A 4 21.05 12.97 14.52
C SER A 4 22.44 13.45 14.15
N SER A 5 22.89 13.21 12.90
CA SER A 5 24.19 13.60 12.37
C SER A 5 24.14 13.82 10.86
N GLY A 6 25.18 14.46 10.33
CA GLY A 6 25.31 14.69 8.89
C GLY A 6 24.43 15.81 8.33
N ILE A 7 23.81 16.61 9.19
CA ILE A 7 22.98 17.76 8.85
C ILE A 7 23.46 19.03 9.55
N THR A 8 22.98 20.19 9.10
CA THR A 8 23.19 21.48 9.75
C THR A 8 21.96 21.89 10.58
N THR A 9 21.06 22.66 9.99
CA THR A 9 19.80 23.09 10.64
C THR A 9 18.63 22.14 10.43
N GLY A 10 18.78 21.12 9.59
CA GLY A 10 17.71 20.18 9.24
C GLY A 10 16.74 20.69 8.16
N ILE A 11 16.79 21.97 7.78
CA ILE A 11 15.78 22.59 6.92
C ILE A 11 16.15 22.61 5.43
N SER A 12 17.43 22.56 5.10
CA SER A 12 17.87 22.55 3.70
C SER A 12 17.39 21.29 2.97
N ALA A 13 17.30 21.34 1.64
CA ALA A 13 16.95 20.15 0.85
C ALA A 13 17.92 18.99 1.10
N GLY A 14 19.22 19.28 1.23
CA GLY A 14 20.26 18.29 1.57
C GLY A 14 20.06 17.67 2.95
N ASP A 15 19.79 18.49 3.97
CA ASP A 15 19.54 18.04 5.34
C ASP A 15 18.28 17.15 5.41
N ARG A 16 17.19 17.56 4.71
CA ARG A 16 15.96 16.77 4.63
C ARG A 16 16.18 15.43 3.93
N ALA A 17 16.95 15.42 2.84
CA ALA A 17 17.29 14.18 2.15
C ALA A 17 18.11 13.25 3.08
N THR A 18 19.08 13.78 3.81
CA THR A 18 19.85 13.02 4.79
C THR A 18 18.96 12.44 5.88
N THR A 19 18.02 13.23 6.40
CA THR A 19 17.04 12.77 7.41
C THR A 19 16.18 11.62 6.88
N ILE A 20 15.62 11.76 5.67
CA ILE A 20 14.79 10.73 5.06
C ILE A 20 15.59 9.43 4.86
N ILE A 21 16.78 9.54 4.28
CA ILE A 21 17.66 8.37 4.05
C ILE A 21 18.00 7.69 5.38
N SER A 22 18.34 8.45 6.41
CA SER A 22 18.64 7.91 7.74
C SER A 22 17.43 7.18 8.35
N ALA A 23 16.21 7.73 8.17
CA ALA A 23 15.00 7.16 8.73
C ALA A 23 14.55 5.83 8.09
N ILE A 24 14.85 5.62 6.80
CA ILE A 24 14.40 4.44 6.05
C ILE A 24 15.45 3.30 5.98
N GLN A 25 16.62 3.47 6.56
CA GLN A 25 17.62 2.41 6.59
C GLN A 25 17.17 1.24 7.45
N PRO A 26 17.42 -0.02 7.03
CA PRO A 26 16.99 -1.20 7.81
C PRO A 26 17.58 -1.26 9.23
N GLN A 27 18.74 -0.63 9.44
CA GLN A 27 19.42 -0.58 10.74
C GLN A 27 19.04 0.65 11.56
N SER A 28 18.14 1.50 11.06
CA SER A 28 17.75 2.73 11.77
C SER A 28 17.06 2.40 13.09
N ASP A 29 17.55 3.04 14.14
CA ASP A 29 16.92 3.06 15.46
C ASP A 29 16.74 4.51 15.93
N HIS A 30 16.27 4.68 17.16
CA HIS A 30 16.02 5.99 17.75
C HIS A 30 17.26 6.87 17.88
N THR A 31 18.48 6.32 17.78
CA THR A 31 19.73 7.08 17.87
C THR A 31 20.09 7.82 16.58
N PHE A 32 19.51 7.39 15.44
CA PHE A 32 19.72 8.03 14.13
C PHE A 32 18.85 9.26 13.93
N ILE A 33 17.88 9.52 14.82
CA ILE A 33 16.82 10.50 14.61
C ILE A 33 16.61 11.33 15.86
N ASN A 34 16.59 12.66 15.68
CA ASN A 34 16.21 13.63 16.69
C ASN A 34 14.74 14.03 16.57
N ARG A 35 14.15 14.43 17.68
CA ARG A 35 12.78 14.97 17.78
C ARG A 35 12.81 16.21 18.68
N PRO A 36 12.12 17.30 18.28
CA PRO A 36 11.37 17.54 17.05
C PRO A 36 12.28 17.74 15.84
N GLY A 37 11.69 17.90 14.61
CA GLY A 37 12.43 18.16 13.40
C GLY A 37 11.54 18.63 12.23
N HIS A 38 12.14 18.66 11.03
CA HIS A 38 11.53 19.27 9.84
C HIS A 38 10.86 18.25 8.90
N ILE A 39 11.08 16.95 9.10
CA ILE A 39 10.43 15.88 8.34
C ILE A 39 9.31 15.27 9.18
N PHE A 40 8.15 15.08 8.57
CA PHE A 40 6.96 14.49 9.20
C PHE A 40 6.77 13.05 8.70
N PRO A 41 7.19 12.03 9.44
CA PRO A 41 6.97 10.65 9.06
C PRO A 41 5.49 10.28 9.23
N LEU A 42 4.91 9.65 8.21
CA LEU A 42 3.60 9.06 8.24
C LEU A 42 3.76 7.55 8.15
N ILE A 43 2.94 6.82 8.91
CA ILE A 43 2.97 5.35 8.90
C ILE A 43 1.87 4.86 7.97
N ALA A 44 2.27 4.18 6.88
CA ALA A 44 1.36 3.49 5.99
C ALA A 44 0.78 2.24 6.68
N HIS A 45 -0.47 1.89 6.34
CA HIS A 45 -1.04 0.61 6.77
C HIS A 45 -0.34 -0.55 6.06
N SER A 46 -0.03 -1.64 6.77
CA SER A 46 0.71 -2.80 6.25
C SER A 46 0.03 -3.50 5.07
N GLY A 47 -1.30 -3.37 4.92
CA GLY A 47 -2.06 -3.86 3.77
C GLY A 47 -2.01 -2.94 2.54
N GLY A 48 -1.35 -1.78 2.65
CA GLY A 48 -1.23 -0.80 1.58
C GLY A 48 -2.58 -0.28 1.10
N VAL A 49 -2.67 0.09 -0.19
CA VAL A 49 -3.92 0.63 -0.79
C VAL A 49 -5.07 -0.36 -0.78
N LEU A 50 -4.82 -1.65 -0.65
CA LEU A 50 -5.86 -2.68 -0.56
C LEU A 50 -6.59 -2.64 0.79
N TYR A 51 -5.98 -2.07 1.81
CA TYR A 51 -6.60 -1.87 3.12
C TYR A 51 -7.11 -0.43 3.29
N ARG A 52 -6.28 0.56 2.95
CA ARG A 52 -6.62 1.99 3.04
C ARG A 52 -6.24 2.70 1.73
N ALA A 53 -7.25 3.19 1.01
CA ALA A 53 -7.08 3.88 -0.27
C ALA A 53 -6.50 5.31 -0.07
N GLY A 54 -5.28 5.40 0.45
CA GLY A 54 -4.60 6.65 0.78
C GLY A 54 -3.31 6.85 -0.02
N HIS A 55 -2.88 8.11 -0.18
CA HIS A 55 -1.62 8.44 -0.86
C HIS A 55 -0.40 7.94 -0.08
N THR A 56 -0.47 7.88 1.24
CA THR A 56 0.58 7.32 2.10
C THR A 56 0.84 5.87 1.76
N GLU A 57 -0.24 5.07 1.65
CA GLU A 57 -0.17 3.67 1.25
C GLU A 57 0.29 3.53 -0.19
N ALA A 58 -0.26 4.34 -1.10
CA ALA A 58 0.10 4.30 -2.52
C ALA A 58 1.59 4.55 -2.74
N GLY A 59 2.18 5.50 -2.03
CA GLY A 59 3.61 5.79 -2.10
C GLY A 59 4.47 4.60 -1.68
N CYS A 60 4.15 3.96 -0.57
CA CYS A 60 4.87 2.77 -0.10
C CYS A 60 4.68 1.57 -1.03
N ASP A 61 3.46 1.36 -1.54
CA ASP A 61 3.15 0.29 -2.48
C ASP A 61 3.91 0.44 -3.81
N LEU A 62 3.96 1.65 -4.35
CA LEU A 62 4.70 1.94 -5.59
C LEU A 62 6.21 1.71 -5.39
N ALA A 63 6.77 2.11 -4.25
CA ALA A 63 8.15 1.85 -3.92
C ALA A 63 8.44 0.34 -3.83
N ALA A 64 7.58 -0.41 -3.14
CA ALA A 64 7.70 -1.87 -3.02
C ALA A 64 7.54 -2.58 -4.38
N LEU A 65 6.61 -2.16 -5.22
CA LEU A 65 6.44 -2.70 -6.58
C LEU A 65 7.62 -2.40 -7.50
N ALA A 66 8.38 -1.35 -7.22
CA ALA A 66 9.63 -1.01 -7.89
C ALA A 66 10.86 -1.69 -7.25
N GLU A 67 10.65 -2.66 -6.35
CA GLU A 67 11.71 -3.39 -5.62
C GLU A 67 12.62 -2.49 -4.79
N ALA A 68 12.11 -1.32 -4.38
CA ALA A 68 12.78 -0.39 -3.47
C ALA A 68 12.29 -0.57 -2.02
N SER A 69 12.94 0.12 -1.07
CA SER A 69 12.41 0.20 0.30
C SER A 69 10.98 0.74 0.29
N PRO A 70 10.03 0.17 1.06
CA PRO A 70 8.62 0.57 1.05
C PRO A 70 8.44 1.91 1.79
N ALA A 71 9.08 2.94 1.28
CA ALA A 71 9.02 4.31 1.77
C ALA A 71 9.02 5.29 0.60
N SER A 72 8.34 6.41 0.76
CA SER A 72 8.25 7.44 -0.28
C SER A 72 8.17 8.82 0.33
N VAL A 73 8.59 9.82 -0.44
CA VAL A 73 8.35 11.22 -0.14
C VAL A 73 7.09 11.64 -0.89
N ILE A 74 6.14 12.22 -0.18
CA ILE A 74 4.92 12.76 -0.78
C ILE A 74 4.89 14.27 -0.61
N CYS A 75 4.39 14.98 -1.62
CA CYS A 75 4.27 16.42 -1.63
C CYS A 75 3.06 16.82 -2.45
N GLU A 76 2.22 17.68 -1.88
CA GLU A 76 1.05 18.22 -2.56
C GLU A 76 1.49 19.19 -3.67
N ILE A 77 0.75 19.16 -4.79
CA ILE A 77 0.92 20.12 -5.88
C ILE A 77 -0.08 21.25 -5.70
N LEU A 78 0.42 22.46 -5.60
CA LEU A 78 -0.37 23.71 -5.48
C LEU A 78 -0.38 24.44 -6.81
N ASN A 79 -1.46 25.18 -7.07
CA ASN A 79 -1.54 26.19 -8.10
C ASN A 79 -0.75 27.45 -7.69
N ASP A 80 -0.46 28.32 -8.65
CA ASP A 80 0.30 29.55 -8.40
C ASP A 80 -0.40 30.53 -7.41
N ASP A 81 -1.72 30.42 -7.30
CA ASP A 81 -2.54 31.17 -6.33
C ASP A 81 -2.56 30.57 -4.92
N GLY A 82 -1.85 29.46 -4.71
CA GLY A 82 -1.78 28.72 -3.44
C GLY A 82 -2.93 27.74 -3.21
N SER A 83 -3.89 27.63 -4.12
CA SER A 83 -4.94 26.62 -4.03
C SER A 83 -4.41 25.22 -4.37
N MET A 84 -5.09 24.20 -3.87
CA MET A 84 -4.72 22.81 -4.19
C MET A 84 -5.03 22.47 -5.65
N ALA A 85 -4.02 22.00 -6.40
CA ALA A 85 -4.22 21.53 -7.75
C ALA A 85 -5.18 20.33 -7.78
N ARG A 86 -6.14 20.35 -8.70
CA ARG A 86 -7.11 19.29 -8.91
C ARG A 86 -6.86 18.60 -10.25
N LEU A 87 -7.59 17.53 -10.55
CA LEU A 87 -7.33 16.71 -11.72
C LEU A 87 -7.10 17.50 -13.02
N PRO A 88 -7.90 18.53 -13.37
CA PRO A 88 -7.64 19.33 -14.58
C PRO A 88 -6.28 20.05 -14.59
N ASP A 89 -5.84 20.52 -13.38
CA ASP A 89 -4.56 21.21 -13.21
C ASP A 89 -3.42 20.21 -13.23
N LEU A 90 -3.60 19.05 -12.57
CA LEU A 90 -2.63 17.96 -12.53
C LEU A 90 -2.36 17.38 -13.92
N LEU A 91 -3.37 17.30 -14.79
CA LEU A 91 -3.19 16.87 -16.19
C LEU A 91 -2.31 17.84 -16.97
N LYS A 92 -2.50 19.17 -16.77
CA LYS A 92 -1.63 20.19 -17.37
C LYS A 92 -0.22 20.12 -16.80
N PHE A 93 -0.09 19.95 -15.49
CA PHE A 93 1.19 19.83 -14.80
C PHE A 93 1.96 18.59 -15.28
N SER A 94 1.31 17.43 -15.32
CA SER A 94 1.88 16.19 -15.83
C SER A 94 2.43 16.35 -17.25
N LYS A 95 1.65 16.96 -18.16
CA LYS A 95 2.06 17.22 -19.53
C LYS A 95 3.23 18.21 -19.62
N LYS A 96 3.19 19.30 -18.83
CA LYS A 96 4.23 20.35 -18.81
C LYS A 96 5.58 19.83 -18.33
N HIS A 97 5.56 18.94 -17.35
CA HIS A 97 6.76 18.42 -16.68
C HIS A 97 7.12 16.99 -17.10
N GLU A 98 6.39 16.40 -18.05
CA GLU A 98 6.58 15.02 -18.54
C GLU A 98 6.55 13.97 -17.40
N ILE A 99 5.71 14.24 -16.38
CA ILE A 99 5.53 13.35 -15.22
C ILE A 99 4.31 12.46 -15.45
N LYS A 100 4.43 11.16 -15.18
CA LYS A 100 3.30 10.23 -15.25
C LYS A 100 2.29 10.54 -14.16
N ILE A 101 1.02 10.33 -14.49
CA ILE A 101 -0.10 10.44 -13.55
C ILE A 101 -0.81 9.09 -13.46
N GLY A 102 -1.17 8.69 -12.27
CA GLY A 102 -1.95 7.49 -11.99
C GLY A 102 -2.98 7.77 -10.91
N THR A 103 -3.91 6.83 -10.70
CA THR A 103 -4.90 6.92 -9.63
C THR A 103 -4.71 5.81 -8.60
N ILE A 104 -5.14 6.06 -7.37
CA ILE A 104 -5.16 5.03 -6.32
C ILE A 104 -6.08 3.88 -6.74
N ALA A 105 -7.18 4.18 -7.44
CA ALA A 105 -8.11 3.16 -7.94
C ALA A 105 -7.43 2.18 -8.91
N ASP A 106 -6.62 2.69 -9.84
CA ASP A 106 -5.86 1.84 -10.77
C ASP A 106 -4.82 0.98 -10.04
N LEU A 107 -4.18 1.53 -9.01
CA LEU A 107 -3.23 0.78 -8.20
C LEU A 107 -3.92 -0.34 -7.39
N ILE A 108 -5.08 -0.08 -6.84
CA ILE A 108 -5.91 -1.09 -6.16
C ILE A 108 -6.28 -2.20 -7.15
N GLU A 109 -6.76 -1.84 -8.34
CA GLU A 109 -7.11 -2.82 -9.38
C GLU A 109 -5.91 -3.67 -9.78
N TYR A 110 -4.76 -3.03 -10.00
CA TYR A 110 -3.52 -3.72 -10.36
C TYR A 110 -3.10 -4.73 -9.28
N ARG A 111 -3.03 -4.31 -8.01
CA ARG A 111 -2.64 -5.16 -6.89
C ARG A 111 -3.63 -6.31 -6.68
N SER A 112 -4.94 -6.02 -6.75
CA SER A 112 -6.00 -7.04 -6.60
C SER A 112 -5.93 -8.14 -7.66
N LYS A 113 -5.47 -7.81 -8.87
CA LYS A 113 -5.28 -8.79 -9.95
C LYS A 113 -3.98 -9.60 -9.82
N LYS A 114 -2.94 -9.00 -9.25
CA LYS A 114 -1.61 -9.60 -9.16
C LYS A 114 -1.39 -10.39 -7.88
N GLU A 115 -1.99 -9.99 -6.77
CA GLU A 115 -1.77 -10.58 -5.45
C GLU A 115 -2.85 -11.61 -5.11
N LYS A 116 -2.42 -12.76 -4.60
CA LYS A 116 -3.33 -13.75 -4.04
C LYS A 116 -3.62 -13.39 -2.58
N LEU A 117 -4.73 -12.71 -2.35
CA LEU A 117 -5.13 -12.23 -1.03
C LEU A 117 -5.79 -13.29 -0.15
N ILE A 118 -6.18 -14.41 -0.74
CA ILE A 118 -6.86 -15.51 -0.06
C ILE A 118 -5.94 -16.74 -0.04
N LYS A 119 -5.73 -17.30 1.14
CA LYS A 119 -4.95 -18.51 1.35
C LYS A 119 -5.87 -19.65 1.81
N ARG A 120 -5.82 -20.78 1.13
CA ARG A 120 -6.45 -22.03 1.59
C ARG A 120 -5.69 -22.55 2.80
N ILE A 121 -6.40 -22.80 3.91
CA ILE A 121 -5.83 -23.25 5.18
C ILE A 121 -6.00 -24.75 5.36
N SER A 122 -7.22 -25.24 5.23
CA SER A 122 -7.55 -26.66 5.40
C SER A 122 -8.69 -27.09 4.49
N GLU A 123 -8.82 -28.41 4.38
CA GLU A 123 -9.88 -29.06 3.62
C GLU A 123 -10.25 -30.34 4.33
N GLU A 124 -11.55 -30.53 4.59
CA GLU A 124 -12.07 -31.69 5.30
C GLU A 124 -13.41 -32.13 4.70
N ARG A 125 -13.74 -33.42 4.82
CA ARG A 125 -15.07 -33.93 4.51
C ARG A 125 -15.93 -33.84 5.75
N VAL A 126 -17.07 -33.17 5.65
CA VAL A 126 -18.02 -33.00 6.74
C VAL A 126 -19.39 -33.55 6.37
N ASN A 127 -20.04 -34.19 7.33
CA ASN A 127 -21.42 -34.65 7.16
C ASN A 127 -22.36 -33.52 7.61
N THR A 128 -23.24 -33.09 6.73
CA THR A 128 -24.23 -32.04 6.97
C THR A 128 -25.65 -32.55 6.78
N GLU A 129 -26.66 -31.79 7.11
CA GLU A 129 -28.06 -32.11 6.81
C GLU A 129 -28.34 -32.28 5.30
N PHE A 130 -27.46 -31.73 4.45
CA PHE A 130 -27.49 -31.86 2.99
C PHE A 130 -26.65 -33.03 2.45
N GLY A 131 -26.12 -33.88 3.35
CA GLY A 131 -25.21 -34.98 3.06
C GLY A 131 -23.74 -34.62 3.17
N MET A 132 -22.86 -35.51 2.66
CA MET A 132 -21.41 -35.28 2.67
C MET A 132 -21.02 -34.12 1.80
N MET A 133 -20.27 -33.18 2.37
CA MET A 133 -19.72 -32.00 1.68
C MET A 133 -18.23 -31.87 1.98
N GLN A 134 -17.52 -31.21 1.09
CA GLN A 134 -16.15 -30.79 1.30
C GLN A 134 -16.17 -29.40 1.91
N LEU A 135 -15.65 -29.25 3.12
CA LEU A 135 -15.43 -27.97 3.77
C LEU A 135 -14.04 -27.48 3.46
N ILE A 136 -13.92 -26.31 2.84
CA ILE A 136 -12.66 -25.67 2.55
C ILE A 136 -12.59 -24.39 3.36
N VAL A 137 -11.52 -24.24 4.13
CA VAL A 137 -11.28 -23.06 4.98
C VAL A 137 -10.25 -22.17 4.29
N TYR A 138 -10.60 -20.90 4.14
CA TYR A 138 -9.74 -19.87 3.60
C TYR A 138 -9.46 -18.79 4.63
N SER A 139 -8.28 -18.22 4.61
CA SER A 139 -7.92 -17.01 5.36
C SER A 139 -7.70 -15.86 4.39
N ASP A 140 -8.30 -14.72 4.69
CA ASP A 140 -7.98 -13.45 4.06
C ASP A 140 -6.70 -12.90 4.69
N LEU A 141 -5.69 -12.62 3.86
CA LEU A 141 -4.38 -12.14 4.31
C LEU A 141 -4.40 -10.68 4.77
N LEU A 142 -5.40 -9.90 4.35
CA LEU A 142 -5.54 -8.48 4.71
C LEU A 142 -6.33 -8.31 6.01
N SER A 143 -7.54 -8.84 6.06
CA SER A 143 -8.44 -8.71 7.20
C SER A 143 -8.23 -9.75 8.29
N LYS A 144 -7.47 -10.83 7.97
CA LYS A 144 -7.30 -12.04 8.80
C LYS A 144 -8.61 -12.77 9.09
N ASN A 145 -9.66 -12.48 8.35
CA ASN A 145 -10.93 -13.18 8.46
C ASN A 145 -10.83 -14.59 7.90
N THR A 146 -11.64 -15.48 8.46
CA THR A 146 -11.78 -16.85 7.98
C THR A 146 -13.06 -16.96 7.15
N HIS A 147 -12.94 -17.55 5.97
CA HIS A 147 -14.05 -17.84 5.08
C HIS A 147 -14.20 -19.34 4.89
N LEU A 148 -15.44 -19.82 4.88
CA LEU A 148 -15.79 -21.21 4.74
C LEU A 148 -16.49 -21.43 3.41
N ALA A 149 -16.03 -22.41 2.64
CA ALA A 149 -16.69 -22.85 1.42
C ALA A 149 -17.15 -24.32 1.59
N PHE A 150 -18.46 -24.58 1.42
CA PHE A 150 -19.02 -25.91 1.39
C PHE A 150 -19.25 -26.33 -0.06
N VAL A 151 -18.61 -27.41 -0.48
CA VAL A 151 -18.66 -27.91 -1.86
C VAL A 151 -19.31 -29.28 -1.87
N LYS A 152 -20.35 -29.45 -2.69
CA LYS A 152 -21.01 -30.75 -2.92
C LYS A 152 -20.79 -31.17 -4.38
N GLY A 153 -20.22 -32.36 -4.58
CA GLY A 153 -19.88 -32.88 -5.91
C GLY A 153 -18.52 -32.39 -6.43
N GLU A 154 -18.23 -32.71 -7.68
CA GLU A 154 -16.99 -32.31 -8.36
C GLU A 154 -17.22 -30.97 -9.08
N ILE A 155 -16.29 -30.04 -8.88
CA ILE A 155 -16.30 -28.76 -9.58
C ILE A 155 -15.41 -28.91 -10.82
N GLU A 156 -16.01 -29.24 -11.95
CA GLU A 156 -15.32 -29.17 -13.24
C GLU A 156 -15.24 -27.69 -13.67
N LYS A 157 -14.04 -27.16 -13.78
CA LYS A 157 -13.68 -25.80 -14.27
C LYS A 157 -14.76 -24.72 -14.10
N CYS A 158 -14.78 -24.04 -12.98
CA CYS A 158 -15.69 -22.93 -12.74
C CYS A 158 -15.22 -21.62 -13.39
N PHE A 159 -16.14 -20.91 -14.03
CA PHE A 159 -16.03 -19.48 -14.25
C PHE A 159 -16.23 -18.79 -12.90
N VAL A 160 -15.29 -17.94 -12.50
CA VAL A 160 -15.48 -17.14 -11.27
C VAL A 160 -16.48 -16.04 -11.56
N ILE A 161 -17.68 -16.15 -10.99
CA ILE A 161 -18.67 -15.07 -10.99
C ILE A 161 -18.37 -14.26 -9.73
N TYR A 162 -17.90 -13.02 -9.91
CA TYR A 162 -17.81 -12.06 -8.81
C TYR A 162 -19.21 -11.54 -8.51
N GLY A 163 -19.83 -12.01 -7.43
CA GLY A 163 -20.97 -11.36 -6.81
C GLY A 163 -20.50 -10.37 -5.75
N ARG A 164 -21.07 -9.17 -5.75
CA ARG A 164 -20.95 -8.19 -4.66
C ARG A 164 -21.83 -8.59 -3.50
#